data_0d084db389fe69e87603b85427aa0dfe
#
_entry.id   0d084db389fe69e87603b85427aa0dfe
#
_cell.length_a   1.000
_cell.length_b   1.000
_cell.length_c   1.000
_cell.angle_alpha   90.00
_cell.angle_beta   90.00
_cell.angle_gamma   90.00
#
_symmetry.space_group_name_H-M   'P 1'
#
loop_
_entity.id
_entity.type
_entity.pdbx_description
1 polymer ?
#
loop_
_entity_poly.entity_id
_entity_poly.type
_entity_poly.pdbx_seq_one_letter_code
_entity_poly.pdbx_strand_id
1 'polypeptide(L)'
;MIKIINKLIFSPTSRYPENWKPAYVAMQLGFIAGGFGLLGRDLLIITTVDAWNVIIFSELFFASFIALGFLMHTLGFAQWGIILSCVAGVGSATAFNFLIGWSTFFHLWYINLAILIIAVPLKIWLKLSLALSFIGIYCLFYLLFSESKPIFEIPSITENILGLSNIFGSLLVLGMPMGMYSLYLEKERNKSEQLLHNIMPKAIADRLKKTNETISIDNPEISVLFADIVNFTVMSEKLSAENIVGFLDDMFSKFDELTEKYEVEKIKTIGDAYMVVSGLTSENRSHASILFEFGQELLKIASNYKDHKGEPITLRIGINSGPAVSGVIGKSKFSFDIWGDTINTAARLESYGIPSKIHMSEKTFELINQNIEHQKKTIEIKGKGLVQTVLI
;
A
#
# COMPACT_ATOMS: atom_id res chain seq x y z
N MET A 1 -16.99 23.47 -12.35
CA MET A 1 -17.65 22.65 -11.33
C MET A 1 -16.74 21.56 -10.79
N ILE A 2 -16.24 20.61 -11.60
CA ILE A 2 -15.35 19.49 -11.17
C ILE A 2 -14.10 19.98 -10.41
N LYS A 3 -13.41 21.04 -10.86
CA LYS A 3 -12.24 21.62 -10.15
C LYS A 3 -12.59 22.18 -8.76
N ILE A 4 -13.79 22.74 -8.59
CA ILE A 4 -14.26 23.29 -7.31
C ILE A 4 -14.61 22.13 -6.36
N ILE A 5 -15.29 21.10 -6.87
CA ILE A 5 -15.63 19.89 -6.13
C ILE A 5 -14.36 19.19 -5.67
N ASN A 6 -13.38 18.99 -6.57
CA ASN A 6 -12.09 18.41 -6.21
C ASN A 6 -11.34 19.24 -5.15
N LYS A 7 -11.36 20.57 -5.25
CA LYS A 7 -10.75 21.45 -4.26
C LYS A 7 -11.43 21.36 -2.91
N LEU A 8 -12.78 21.28 -2.85
CA LEU A 8 -13.55 21.11 -1.62
C LEU A 8 -13.33 19.72 -0.98
N ILE A 9 -13.26 18.66 -1.78
CA ILE A 9 -13.14 17.28 -1.29
C ILE A 9 -11.70 16.95 -0.87
N PHE A 10 -10.69 17.39 -1.64
CA PHE A 10 -9.31 16.92 -1.46
C PHE A 10 -8.35 17.95 -0.85
N SER A 11 -8.63 19.27 -0.93
CA SER A 11 -7.68 20.28 -0.45
C SER A 11 -7.42 20.26 1.06
N PRO A 12 -8.39 19.94 1.94
CA PRO A 12 -8.13 19.87 3.38
C PRO A 12 -7.49 18.55 3.84
N THR A 13 -7.32 17.55 2.95
CA THR A 13 -6.76 16.23 3.33
C THR A 13 -5.32 16.32 3.86
N SER A 14 -4.57 17.37 3.53
CA SER A 14 -3.22 17.62 4.07
C SER A 14 -3.20 17.94 5.57
N ARG A 15 -4.35 18.34 6.16
CA ARG A 15 -4.48 18.67 7.58
C ARG A 15 -4.72 17.46 8.47
N TYR A 16 -5.01 16.31 7.88
CA TYR A 16 -5.33 15.09 8.60
C TYR A 16 -4.25 14.02 8.41
N PRO A 17 -4.05 13.17 9.41
CA PRO A 17 -3.19 11.99 9.27
C PRO A 17 -3.62 11.13 8.08
N GLU A 18 -2.69 10.42 7.47
CA GLU A 18 -2.97 9.64 6.25
C GLU A 18 -4.08 8.59 6.44
N ASN A 19 -4.11 7.96 7.61
CA ASN A 19 -5.15 6.98 7.97
C ASN A 19 -6.56 7.57 8.12
N TRP A 20 -6.70 8.91 8.19
CA TRP A 20 -8.00 9.60 8.28
C TRP A 20 -8.52 10.06 6.92
N LYS A 21 -7.64 10.17 5.91
CA LYS A 21 -8.00 10.69 4.58
C LYS A 21 -9.21 9.99 3.95
N PRO A 22 -9.35 8.64 4.00
CA PRO A 22 -10.51 7.97 3.42
C PRO A 22 -11.81 8.28 4.12
N ALA A 23 -11.79 8.28 5.45
CA ALA A 23 -12.96 8.64 6.25
C ALA A 23 -13.37 10.10 5.99
N TYR A 24 -12.38 10.99 5.85
CA TYR A 24 -12.60 12.39 5.48
C TYR A 24 -13.30 12.51 4.12
N VAL A 25 -12.77 11.87 3.08
CA VAL A 25 -13.36 11.94 1.73
C VAL A 25 -14.77 11.34 1.70
N ALA A 26 -14.97 10.19 2.35
CA ALA A 26 -16.26 9.54 2.45
C ALA A 26 -17.30 10.44 3.11
N MET A 27 -16.94 11.15 4.18
CA MET A 27 -17.81 12.09 4.86
C MET A 27 -18.13 13.33 4.03
N GLN A 28 -17.15 13.89 3.33
CA GLN A 28 -17.37 15.01 2.42
C GLN A 28 -18.39 14.67 1.33
N LEU A 29 -18.26 13.48 0.75
CA LEU A 29 -19.23 12.98 -0.23
C LEU A 29 -20.61 12.76 0.38
N GLY A 30 -20.67 12.25 1.62
CA GLY A 30 -21.92 12.10 2.37
C GLY A 30 -22.63 13.44 2.59
N PHE A 31 -21.89 14.48 2.98
CA PHE A 31 -22.44 15.84 3.14
C PHE A 31 -22.98 16.41 1.83
N ILE A 32 -22.25 16.23 0.73
CA ILE A 32 -22.66 16.72 -0.59
C ILE A 32 -23.90 15.97 -1.09
N ALA A 33 -23.90 14.65 -1.02
CA ALA A 33 -25.03 13.82 -1.43
C ALA A 33 -26.28 14.10 -0.58
N GLY A 34 -26.08 14.25 0.73
CA GLY A 34 -27.16 14.66 1.64
C GLY A 34 -27.77 16.01 1.27
N GLY A 35 -26.94 17.03 0.97
CA GLY A 35 -27.40 18.34 0.56
C GLY A 35 -28.26 18.33 -0.70
N PHE A 36 -27.89 17.55 -1.73
CA PHE A 36 -28.73 17.39 -2.93
C PHE A 36 -30.03 16.65 -2.65
N GLY A 37 -30.02 15.65 -1.76
CA GLY A 37 -31.22 14.94 -1.35
C GLY A 37 -32.23 15.85 -0.63
N LEU A 38 -31.75 16.78 0.20
CA LEU A 38 -32.59 17.78 0.88
C LEU A 38 -33.34 18.65 -0.13
N LEU A 39 -32.65 19.20 -1.13
CA LEU A 39 -33.26 20.10 -2.11
C LEU A 39 -34.41 19.44 -2.90
N GLY A 40 -34.25 18.19 -3.33
CA GLY A 40 -35.29 17.46 -4.05
C GLY A 40 -36.52 17.19 -3.18
N ARG A 41 -36.31 16.86 -1.91
CA ARG A 41 -37.35 16.61 -0.94
C ARG A 41 -38.13 17.89 -0.60
N ASP A 42 -37.43 19.01 -0.39
CA ASP A 42 -38.05 20.29 -0.08
C ASP A 42 -38.99 20.74 -1.20
N LEU A 43 -38.57 20.59 -2.45
CA LEU A 43 -39.44 20.90 -3.59
C LEU A 43 -40.76 20.09 -3.57
N LEU A 44 -40.67 18.81 -3.25
CA LEU A 44 -41.84 17.94 -3.15
C LEU A 44 -42.77 18.41 -2.01
N ILE A 45 -42.21 18.71 -0.85
CA ILE A 45 -43.00 19.17 0.33
C ILE A 45 -43.69 20.51 0.03
N ILE A 46 -42.97 21.47 -0.56
CA ILE A 46 -43.53 22.79 -0.93
C ILE A 46 -44.73 22.65 -1.88
N THR A 47 -44.66 21.71 -2.80
CA THR A 47 -45.69 21.56 -3.85
C THR A 47 -46.88 20.70 -3.44
N THR A 48 -46.80 19.95 -2.34
CA THR A 48 -47.79 18.90 -2.01
C THR A 48 -48.38 19.02 -0.59
N VAL A 49 -47.80 19.85 0.29
CA VAL A 49 -48.19 19.94 1.71
C VAL A 49 -48.55 21.35 2.08
N ASP A 50 -49.77 21.56 2.61
CA ASP A 50 -50.24 22.90 2.97
C ASP A 50 -49.44 23.56 4.10
N ALA A 51 -48.93 22.77 5.03
CA ALA A 51 -48.10 23.24 6.15
C ALA A 51 -46.57 23.20 5.82
N TRP A 52 -46.20 23.28 4.54
CA TRP A 52 -44.82 23.18 4.07
C TRP A 52 -43.86 24.15 4.79
N ASN A 53 -44.31 25.34 5.16
CA ASN A 53 -43.48 26.36 5.83
C ASN A 53 -42.90 25.87 7.16
N VAL A 54 -43.70 25.17 7.99
CA VAL A 54 -43.22 24.63 9.29
C VAL A 54 -42.22 23.50 9.09
N ILE A 55 -42.49 22.63 8.13
CA ILE A 55 -41.64 21.48 7.82
C ILE A 55 -40.29 21.97 7.27
N ILE A 56 -40.31 22.85 6.28
CA ILE A 56 -39.09 23.41 5.67
C ILE A 56 -38.30 24.25 6.69
N PHE A 57 -38.95 25.02 7.56
CA PHE A 57 -38.28 25.78 8.60
C PHE A 57 -37.53 24.85 9.58
N SER A 58 -38.18 23.77 10.00
CA SER A 58 -37.56 22.74 10.83
C SER A 58 -36.36 22.12 10.14
N GLU A 59 -36.46 21.83 8.84
CA GLU A 59 -35.37 21.28 8.06
C GLU A 59 -34.17 22.24 7.95
N LEU A 60 -34.42 23.49 7.59
CA LEU A 60 -33.40 24.53 7.50
C LEU A 60 -32.66 24.74 8.83
N PHE A 61 -33.39 24.64 9.94
CA PHE A 61 -32.80 24.68 11.27
C PHE A 61 -31.75 23.58 11.48
N PHE A 62 -32.10 22.32 11.24
CA PHE A 62 -31.14 21.23 11.39
C PHE A 62 -30.07 21.24 10.31
N ALA A 63 -30.38 21.61 9.07
CA ALA A 63 -29.43 21.74 7.98
C ALA A 63 -28.33 22.78 8.29
N SER A 64 -28.66 23.85 9.04
CA SER A 64 -27.69 24.85 9.48
C SER A 64 -26.59 24.24 10.37
N PHE A 65 -26.96 23.34 11.28
CA PHE A 65 -26.00 22.62 12.13
C PHE A 65 -25.16 21.60 11.33
N ILE A 66 -25.74 20.93 10.34
CA ILE A 66 -25.04 20.04 9.44
C ILE A 66 -24.02 20.85 8.62
N ALA A 67 -24.39 22.00 8.09
CA ALA A 67 -23.51 22.92 7.37
C ALA A 67 -22.38 23.45 8.27
N LEU A 68 -22.67 23.78 9.52
CA LEU A 68 -21.66 24.16 10.51
C LEU A 68 -20.71 22.99 10.79
N GLY A 69 -21.22 21.77 10.94
CA GLY A 69 -20.42 20.57 11.09
C GLY A 69 -19.50 20.33 9.89
N PHE A 70 -19.99 20.53 8.66
CA PHE A 70 -19.20 20.50 7.45
C PHE A 70 -18.08 21.55 7.48
N LEU A 71 -18.39 22.78 7.86
CA LEU A 71 -17.38 23.85 8.00
C LEU A 71 -16.33 23.50 9.04
N MET A 72 -16.71 23.02 10.22
CA MET A 72 -15.79 22.57 11.26
C MET A 72 -14.89 21.45 10.74
N HIS A 73 -15.44 20.51 9.98
CA HIS A 73 -14.71 19.44 9.36
C HIS A 73 -13.64 19.96 8.38
N THR A 74 -13.98 20.95 7.53
CA THR A 74 -13.02 21.58 6.60
C THR A 74 -11.94 22.40 7.30
N LEU A 75 -12.24 22.97 8.47
CA LEU A 75 -11.32 23.77 9.29
C LEU A 75 -10.33 22.93 10.13
N GLY A 76 -10.47 21.60 10.16
CA GLY A 76 -9.60 20.73 10.93
C GLY A 76 -10.19 20.20 12.23
N PHE A 77 -11.43 20.57 12.56
CA PHE A 77 -12.16 20.09 13.75
C PHE A 77 -13.07 18.91 13.41
N ALA A 78 -12.55 17.93 12.63
CA ALA A 78 -13.34 16.84 12.06
C ALA A 78 -14.20 16.10 13.08
N GLN A 79 -13.66 15.74 14.23
CA GLN A 79 -14.39 14.98 15.26
C GLN A 79 -15.63 15.73 15.74
N TRP A 80 -15.48 17.01 16.07
CA TRP A 80 -16.57 17.86 16.54
C TRP A 80 -17.59 18.15 15.44
N GLY A 81 -17.11 18.38 14.22
CA GLY A 81 -18.00 18.58 13.06
C GLY A 81 -18.87 17.37 12.78
N ILE A 82 -18.33 16.19 12.90
CA ILE A 82 -19.07 14.92 12.72
C ILE A 82 -20.10 14.72 13.85
N ILE A 83 -19.67 14.88 15.10
CA ILE A 83 -20.57 14.74 16.26
C ILE A 83 -21.74 15.71 16.13
N LEU A 84 -21.49 16.98 15.81
CA LEU A 84 -22.51 17.99 15.60
C LEU A 84 -23.48 17.59 14.49
N SER A 85 -22.98 17.13 13.37
CA SER A 85 -23.81 16.68 12.23
C SER A 85 -24.65 15.45 12.58
N CYS A 86 -24.11 14.51 13.34
CA CYS A 86 -24.86 13.35 13.80
C CYS A 86 -25.98 13.73 14.77
N VAL A 87 -25.72 14.62 15.73
CA VAL A 87 -26.74 15.11 16.67
C VAL A 87 -27.83 15.86 15.91
N ALA A 88 -27.47 16.72 14.96
CA ALA A 88 -28.44 17.42 14.11
C ALA A 88 -29.27 16.45 13.27
N GLY A 89 -28.64 15.40 12.71
CA GLY A 89 -29.30 14.35 11.95
C GLY A 89 -30.35 13.57 12.79
N VAL A 90 -30.00 13.21 14.04
CA VAL A 90 -30.94 12.59 14.99
C VAL A 90 -32.08 13.52 15.30
N GLY A 91 -31.79 14.80 15.56
CA GLY A 91 -32.81 15.81 15.81
C GLY A 91 -33.77 16.00 14.62
N SER A 92 -33.23 16.08 13.41
CA SER A 92 -34.02 16.16 12.17
C SER A 92 -34.93 14.94 12.00
N ALA A 93 -34.36 13.72 12.10
CA ALA A 93 -35.14 12.49 11.99
C ALA A 93 -36.29 12.42 13.03
N THR A 94 -36.01 12.87 14.27
CA THR A 94 -37.02 12.96 15.32
C THR A 94 -38.15 13.93 14.94
N ALA A 95 -37.78 15.16 14.55
CA ALA A 95 -38.77 16.18 14.18
C ALA A 95 -39.65 15.71 13.02
N PHE A 96 -39.08 15.14 11.98
CA PHE A 96 -39.82 14.65 10.81
C PHE A 96 -40.78 13.49 11.15
N ASN A 97 -40.36 12.55 12.01
CA ASN A 97 -41.25 11.47 12.44
C ASN A 97 -42.48 11.99 13.20
N PHE A 98 -42.33 13.07 13.98
CA PHE A 98 -43.47 13.72 14.65
C PHE A 98 -44.30 14.58 13.70
N LEU A 99 -43.64 15.32 12.79
CA LEU A 99 -44.36 16.24 11.91
C LEU A 99 -45.20 15.52 10.85
N ILE A 100 -44.62 14.51 10.19
CA ILE A 100 -45.23 13.89 9.00
C ILE A 100 -45.36 12.36 9.08
N GLY A 101 -44.97 11.75 10.19
CA GLY A 101 -45.22 10.34 10.51
C GLY A 101 -44.09 9.37 10.20
N TRP A 102 -44.21 8.19 10.82
CA TRP A 102 -43.22 7.10 10.74
C TRP A 102 -43.22 6.36 9.39
N SER A 103 -44.33 6.41 8.67
CA SER A 103 -44.48 5.81 7.32
C SER A 103 -43.54 6.43 6.26
N THR A 104 -43.02 7.63 6.53
CA THR A 104 -42.04 8.29 5.66
C THR A 104 -40.60 7.78 5.81
N PHE A 105 -40.36 6.81 6.70
CA PHE A 105 -39.09 6.15 6.95
C PHE A 105 -37.93 7.07 7.38
N PHE A 106 -38.18 8.27 7.91
CA PHE A 106 -37.13 9.13 8.48
C PHE A 106 -36.39 8.47 9.65
N HIS A 107 -37.01 7.56 10.35
CA HIS A 107 -36.38 6.79 11.43
C HIS A 107 -35.21 5.93 11.01
N LEU A 108 -35.05 5.57 9.73
CA LEU A 108 -33.86 4.86 9.21
C LEU A 108 -32.57 5.67 9.42
N TRP A 109 -32.68 7.00 9.50
CA TRP A 109 -31.48 7.84 9.72
C TRP A 109 -30.82 7.62 11.07
N TYR A 110 -31.52 7.17 12.11
CA TYR A 110 -30.91 6.79 13.38
C TYR A 110 -29.92 5.63 13.19
N ILE A 111 -30.32 4.61 12.43
CA ILE A 111 -29.50 3.43 12.14
C ILE A 111 -28.32 3.84 11.24
N ASN A 112 -28.56 4.67 10.23
CA ASN A 112 -27.52 5.17 9.36
C ASN A 112 -26.44 5.93 10.12
N LEU A 113 -26.83 6.83 11.02
CA LEU A 113 -25.91 7.60 11.84
C LEU A 113 -25.13 6.70 12.81
N ALA A 114 -25.79 5.68 13.39
CA ALA A 114 -25.12 4.70 14.24
C ALA A 114 -24.05 3.90 13.48
N ILE A 115 -24.29 3.55 12.21
CA ILE A 115 -23.32 2.86 11.37
C ILE A 115 -22.20 3.81 10.92
N LEU A 116 -22.55 5.04 10.49
CA LEU A 116 -21.58 6.03 10.03
C LEU A 116 -20.57 6.40 11.12
N ILE A 117 -20.98 6.49 12.38
CA ILE A 117 -20.09 6.83 13.48
C ILE A 117 -18.98 5.78 13.69
N ILE A 118 -19.22 4.53 13.31
CA ILE A 118 -18.22 3.47 13.38
C ILE A 118 -17.05 3.74 12.41
N ALA A 119 -17.33 4.34 11.26
CA ALA A 119 -16.31 4.69 10.26
C ALA A 119 -15.45 5.91 10.66
N VAL A 120 -15.90 6.71 11.64
CA VAL A 120 -15.16 7.91 12.09
C VAL A 120 -13.92 7.51 12.87
N PRO A 121 -12.77 8.20 12.70
CA PRO A 121 -11.54 7.91 13.43
C PRO A 121 -11.60 8.45 14.88
N LEU A 122 -12.49 7.89 15.68
CA LEU A 122 -12.62 8.11 17.12
C LEU A 122 -12.09 6.90 17.90
N LYS A 123 -11.89 7.05 19.21
CA LYS A 123 -11.60 5.92 20.11
C LYS A 123 -12.77 4.92 20.06
N ILE A 124 -12.45 3.63 20.04
CA ILE A 124 -13.46 2.57 19.85
C ILE A 124 -14.60 2.63 20.87
N TRP A 125 -14.30 2.88 22.14
CA TRP A 125 -15.33 2.98 23.18
C TRP A 125 -16.30 4.14 22.93
N LEU A 126 -15.82 5.28 22.38
CA LEU A 126 -16.65 6.44 22.06
C LEU A 126 -17.55 6.13 20.84
N LYS A 127 -17.02 5.47 19.82
CA LYS A 127 -17.82 5.01 18.67
C LYS A 127 -18.97 4.11 19.11
N LEU A 128 -18.66 3.10 19.92
CA LEU A 128 -19.66 2.14 20.39
C LEU A 128 -20.70 2.82 21.29
N SER A 129 -20.29 3.72 22.19
CA SER A 129 -21.21 4.47 23.04
C SER A 129 -22.18 5.32 22.22
N LEU A 130 -21.67 6.07 21.23
CA LEU A 130 -22.50 6.92 20.36
C LEU A 130 -23.45 6.08 19.49
N ALA A 131 -22.95 4.99 18.89
CA ALA A 131 -23.77 4.10 18.08
C ALA A 131 -24.91 3.47 18.90
N LEU A 132 -24.59 2.95 20.10
CA LEU A 132 -25.58 2.41 21.02
C LEU A 132 -26.59 3.46 21.50
N SER A 133 -26.11 4.69 21.74
CA SER A 133 -27.02 5.82 22.10
C SER A 133 -28.02 6.13 20.99
N PHE A 134 -27.56 6.18 19.73
CA PHE A 134 -28.45 6.43 18.60
C PHE A 134 -29.50 5.31 18.42
N ILE A 135 -29.08 4.05 18.54
CA ILE A 135 -29.98 2.89 18.51
C ILE A 135 -30.94 2.93 19.70
N GLY A 136 -30.46 3.24 20.91
CA GLY A 136 -31.28 3.35 22.11
C GLY A 136 -32.35 4.47 21.99
N ILE A 137 -31.96 5.63 21.46
CA ILE A 137 -32.89 6.72 21.16
C ILE A 137 -33.94 6.24 20.15
N TYR A 138 -33.52 5.58 19.06
CA TYR A 138 -34.48 5.04 18.10
C TYR A 138 -35.46 4.06 18.74
N CYS A 139 -35.02 3.10 19.52
CA CYS A 139 -35.86 2.11 20.17
C CYS A 139 -36.84 2.79 21.14
N LEU A 140 -36.38 3.76 21.94
CA LEU A 140 -37.20 4.50 22.86
C LEU A 140 -38.31 5.29 22.14
N PHE A 141 -37.97 6.06 21.10
CA PHE A 141 -38.93 6.81 20.34
C PHE A 141 -39.91 5.91 19.58
N TYR A 142 -39.42 4.78 19.03
CA TYR A 142 -40.27 3.81 18.36
C TYR A 142 -41.33 3.24 19.33
N LEU A 143 -40.92 2.79 20.51
CA LEU A 143 -41.82 2.23 21.51
C LEU A 143 -42.87 3.24 22.04
N LEU A 144 -42.48 4.52 22.15
CA LEU A 144 -43.36 5.55 22.72
C LEU A 144 -44.27 6.19 21.68
N PHE A 145 -43.83 6.29 20.40
CA PHE A 145 -44.48 7.18 19.44
C PHE A 145 -44.78 6.54 18.08
N SER A 146 -44.46 5.28 17.83
CA SER A 146 -44.69 4.64 16.50
C SER A 146 -46.18 4.62 16.10
N GLU A 147 -47.08 4.56 17.06
CA GLU A 147 -48.53 4.59 16.83
C GLU A 147 -49.13 6.00 16.92
N SER A 148 -48.32 7.02 17.22
CA SER A 148 -48.83 8.40 17.32
C SER A 148 -49.18 8.92 15.92
N LYS A 149 -50.31 9.69 15.87
CA LYS A 149 -50.71 10.37 14.64
C LYS A 149 -49.69 11.49 14.34
N PRO A 150 -49.30 11.69 13.06
CA PRO A 150 -48.52 12.84 12.68
C PRO A 150 -49.23 14.15 12.96
N ILE A 151 -48.45 15.22 13.17
CA ILE A 151 -49.02 16.57 13.40
C ILE A 151 -49.66 17.07 12.10
N PHE A 152 -49.05 16.77 10.95
CA PHE A 152 -49.56 17.15 9.65
C PHE A 152 -49.86 15.90 8.82
N GLU A 153 -51.10 15.82 8.33
CA GLU A 153 -51.43 14.79 7.34
C GLU A 153 -50.92 15.20 5.98
N ILE A 154 -50.27 14.27 5.30
CA ILE A 154 -49.73 14.49 3.96
C ILE A 154 -50.42 13.56 2.95
N PRO A 155 -50.50 13.95 1.66
CA PRO A 155 -51.07 13.07 0.63
C PRO A 155 -50.32 11.75 0.57
N SER A 156 -51.04 10.64 0.39
CA SER A 156 -50.46 9.29 0.37
C SER A 156 -49.39 9.10 -0.71
N ILE A 157 -49.53 9.80 -1.83
CA ILE A 157 -48.53 9.78 -2.90
C ILE A 157 -47.22 10.45 -2.45
N THR A 158 -47.29 11.57 -1.73
CA THR A 158 -46.13 12.28 -1.15
C THR A 158 -45.46 11.43 -0.09
N GLU A 159 -46.23 10.80 0.78
CA GLU A 159 -45.78 9.87 1.81
C GLU A 159 -44.95 8.72 1.19
N ASN A 160 -45.47 8.06 0.14
CA ASN A 160 -44.77 6.99 -0.55
C ASN A 160 -43.47 7.44 -1.24
N ILE A 161 -43.51 8.62 -1.88
CA ILE A 161 -42.30 9.18 -2.53
C ILE A 161 -41.23 9.51 -1.47
N LEU A 162 -41.62 10.15 -0.37
CA LEU A 162 -40.71 10.44 0.76
C LEU A 162 -40.14 9.16 1.36
N GLY A 163 -40.99 8.16 1.59
CA GLY A 163 -40.56 6.86 2.10
C GLY A 163 -39.52 6.17 1.19
N LEU A 164 -39.84 6.07 -0.09
CA LEU A 164 -38.89 5.50 -1.07
C LEU A 164 -37.60 6.31 -1.17
N SER A 165 -37.69 7.65 -1.16
CA SER A 165 -36.51 8.52 -1.21
C SER A 165 -35.61 8.36 0.02
N ASN A 166 -36.19 8.20 1.22
CA ASN A 166 -35.46 7.96 2.45
C ASN A 166 -34.78 6.57 2.47
N ILE A 167 -35.47 5.53 1.99
CA ILE A 167 -34.87 4.20 1.82
C ILE A 167 -33.69 4.26 0.85
N PHE A 168 -33.90 4.85 -0.33
CA PHE A 168 -32.84 4.95 -1.35
C PHE A 168 -31.68 5.82 -0.89
N GLY A 169 -31.95 6.98 -0.28
CA GLY A 169 -30.93 7.86 0.29
C GLY A 169 -30.15 7.17 1.40
N SER A 170 -30.83 6.40 2.24
CA SER A 170 -30.23 5.57 3.29
C SER A 170 -29.22 4.57 2.74
N LEU A 171 -29.60 3.83 1.69
CA LEU A 171 -28.71 2.89 1.02
C LEU A 171 -27.49 3.56 0.38
N LEU A 172 -27.68 4.73 -0.24
CA LEU A 172 -26.58 5.50 -0.83
C LEU A 172 -25.59 6.01 0.23
N VAL A 173 -26.11 6.59 1.31
CA VAL A 173 -25.29 7.17 2.40
C VAL A 173 -24.51 6.08 3.14
N LEU A 174 -24.98 4.86 3.21
CA LEU A 174 -24.23 3.74 3.77
C LEU A 174 -23.31 3.07 2.73
N GLY A 175 -23.84 2.80 1.55
CA GLY A 175 -23.12 2.02 0.53
C GLY A 175 -21.90 2.74 -0.04
N MET A 176 -22.03 4.04 -0.31
CA MET A 176 -20.95 4.82 -0.94
C MET A 176 -19.70 4.96 -0.04
N PRO A 177 -19.81 5.39 1.24
CA PRO A 177 -18.64 5.43 2.12
C PRO A 177 -18.05 4.05 2.40
N MET A 178 -18.88 3.02 2.52
CA MET A 178 -18.41 1.65 2.74
C MET A 178 -17.64 1.11 1.53
N GLY A 179 -18.14 1.33 0.32
CA GLY A 179 -17.45 0.98 -0.93
C GLY A 179 -16.12 1.70 -1.06
N MET A 180 -16.08 2.99 -0.81
CA MET A 180 -14.84 3.78 -0.84
C MET A 180 -13.81 3.32 0.21
N TYR A 181 -14.27 3.01 1.41
CA TYR A 181 -13.39 2.49 2.48
C TYR A 181 -12.81 1.12 2.13
N SER A 182 -13.62 0.24 1.52
CA SER A 182 -13.15 -1.05 1.02
C SER A 182 -12.06 -0.90 -0.04
N LEU A 183 -12.27 -0.03 -1.03
CA LEU A 183 -11.26 0.26 -2.07
C LEU A 183 -9.96 0.85 -1.48
N TYR A 184 -10.09 1.68 -0.47
CA TYR A 184 -8.92 2.23 0.22
C TYR A 184 -8.14 1.14 0.97
N LEU A 185 -8.83 0.28 1.73
CA LEU A 185 -8.18 -0.83 2.44
C LEU A 185 -7.45 -1.76 1.47
N GLU A 186 -8.06 -2.06 0.32
CA GLU A 186 -7.44 -2.86 -0.73
C GLU A 186 -6.16 -2.19 -1.26
N LYS A 187 -6.22 -0.89 -1.53
CA LYS A 187 -5.05 -0.12 -1.98
C LYS A 187 -3.91 -0.13 -0.95
N GLU A 188 -4.22 0.09 0.33
CA GLU A 188 -3.20 0.06 1.40
C GLU A 188 -2.62 -1.35 1.59
N ARG A 189 -3.46 -2.38 1.50
CA ARG A 189 -3.01 -3.77 1.53
C ARG A 189 -2.05 -4.06 0.38
N ASN A 190 -2.41 -3.71 -0.85
CA ASN A 190 -1.58 -3.91 -2.02
C ASN A 190 -0.24 -3.16 -1.89
N LYS A 191 -0.26 -1.92 -1.39
CA LYS A 191 0.96 -1.15 -1.11
C LYS A 191 1.85 -1.83 -0.07
N SER A 192 1.26 -2.33 1.01
CA SER A 192 2.00 -3.08 2.04
C SER A 192 2.61 -4.37 1.48
N GLU A 193 1.88 -5.06 0.61
CA GLU A 193 2.37 -6.27 -0.07
C GLU A 193 3.53 -5.96 -1.02
N GLN A 194 3.42 -4.90 -1.82
CA GLN A 194 4.51 -4.45 -2.69
C GLN A 194 5.78 -4.11 -1.89
N LEU A 195 5.64 -3.35 -0.79
CA LEU A 195 6.79 -3.03 0.06
C LEU A 195 7.46 -4.27 0.65
N LEU A 196 6.69 -5.30 1.00
CA LEU A 196 7.24 -6.56 1.49
C LEU A 196 7.95 -7.34 0.37
N HIS A 197 7.39 -7.36 -0.84
CA HIS A 197 8.02 -8.00 -2.01
C HIS A 197 9.30 -7.29 -2.46
N ASN A 198 9.44 -5.98 -2.21
CA ASN A 198 10.67 -5.25 -2.48
C ASN A 198 11.82 -5.62 -1.52
N ILE A 199 11.52 -6.29 -0.41
CA ILE A 199 12.52 -6.64 0.61
C ILE A 199 12.91 -8.13 0.51
N MET A 200 12.02 -8.99 -0.02
CA MET A 200 12.25 -10.43 -0.10
C MET A 200 11.41 -11.09 -1.21
N PRO A 201 11.84 -12.26 -1.72
CA PRO A 201 11.09 -13.01 -2.74
C PRO A 201 9.65 -13.28 -2.32
N LYS A 202 8.71 -13.20 -3.28
CA LYS A 202 7.27 -13.36 -3.04
C LYS A 202 6.93 -14.65 -2.28
N ALA A 203 7.53 -15.77 -2.67
CA ALA A 203 7.29 -17.07 -2.03
C ALA A 203 7.65 -17.06 -0.53
N ILE A 204 8.73 -16.33 -0.17
CA ILE A 204 9.19 -16.17 1.21
C ILE A 204 8.26 -15.22 1.97
N ALA A 205 7.89 -14.10 1.36
CA ALA A 205 6.95 -13.14 1.94
C ALA A 205 5.59 -13.78 2.26
N ASP A 206 5.06 -14.59 1.35
CA ASP A 206 3.78 -15.30 1.53
C ASP A 206 3.85 -16.37 2.63
N ARG A 207 5.01 -17.01 2.79
CA ARG A 207 5.23 -17.96 3.88
C ARG A 207 5.37 -17.25 5.23
N LEU A 208 6.09 -16.13 5.27
CA LEU A 208 6.24 -15.31 6.49
C LEU A 208 4.90 -14.78 7.02
N LYS A 209 3.96 -14.43 6.13
CA LYS A 209 2.60 -14.01 6.53
C LYS A 209 1.78 -15.13 7.19
N LYS A 210 2.09 -16.39 6.89
CA LYS A 210 1.30 -17.56 7.34
C LYS A 210 1.85 -18.20 8.61
N THR A 211 3.14 -18.04 8.88
CA THR A 211 3.81 -18.69 10.01
C THR A 211 4.69 -17.73 10.78
N ASN A 212 4.76 -17.90 12.11
CA ASN A 212 5.73 -17.19 12.96
C ASN A 212 7.03 -17.99 13.15
N GLU A 213 7.23 -19.04 12.35
CA GLU A 213 8.39 -19.92 12.44
C GLU A 213 9.57 -19.38 11.60
N THR A 214 10.77 -19.80 11.94
CA THR A 214 11.96 -19.52 11.16
C THR A 214 11.82 -20.15 9.77
N ILE A 215 11.95 -19.35 8.73
CA ILE A 215 11.90 -19.84 7.35
C ILE A 215 13.31 -20.21 6.91
N SER A 216 13.51 -21.47 6.59
CA SER A 216 14.71 -21.98 5.93
C SER A 216 14.31 -22.88 4.77
N ILE A 217 15.02 -22.75 3.64
CA ILE A 217 14.79 -23.52 2.42
C ILE A 217 16.13 -24.04 1.93
N ASP A 218 16.20 -25.36 1.76
CA ASP A 218 17.35 -26.01 1.12
C ASP A 218 17.24 -25.84 -0.38
N ASN A 219 18.27 -25.28 -0.98
CA ASN A 219 18.39 -25.12 -2.42
C ASN A 219 19.51 -26.04 -2.88
N PRO A 220 19.20 -27.18 -3.53
CA PRO A 220 20.20 -28.21 -3.85
C PRO A 220 21.21 -27.74 -4.89
N GLU A 221 20.81 -26.84 -5.78
CA GLU A 221 21.69 -26.29 -6.78
C GLU A 221 21.21 -24.89 -7.24
N ILE A 222 22.06 -23.89 -6.98
CA ILE A 222 21.88 -22.50 -7.40
C ILE A 222 23.19 -21.97 -7.95
N SER A 223 23.13 -20.84 -8.65
CA SER A 223 24.32 -20.04 -8.96
C SER A 223 24.27 -18.70 -8.24
N VAL A 224 25.40 -18.26 -7.74
CA VAL A 224 25.58 -17.00 -7.02
C VAL A 224 26.60 -16.14 -7.75
N LEU A 225 26.29 -14.88 -7.96
CA LEU A 225 27.17 -13.89 -8.56
C LEU A 225 27.45 -12.76 -7.54
N PHE A 226 28.72 -12.44 -7.39
CA PHE A 226 29.18 -11.19 -6.77
C PHE A 226 29.82 -10.30 -7.84
N ALA A 227 29.46 -9.03 -7.84
CA ALA A 227 30.09 -8.00 -8.67
C ALA A 227 30.53 -6.85 -7.77
N ASP A 228 31.80 -6.45 -7.85
CA ASP A 228 32.41 -5.41 -7.00
C ASP A 228 33.09 -4.36 -7.89
N ILE A 229 33.04 -3.09 -7.45
CA ILE A 229 33.60 -1.96 -8.21
C ILE A 229 35.12 -1.87 -7.94
N VAL A 230 35.89 -1.96 -8.96
CA VAL A 230 37.36 -1.87 -8.83
C VAL A 230 37.78 -0.48 -8.34
N ASN A 231 38.61 -0.44 -7.29
CA ASN A 231 39.14 0.78 -6.67
C ASN A 231 38.07 1.74 -6.10
N PHE A 232 36.89 1.23 -5.76
CA PHE A 232 35.81 2.06 -5.18
C PHE A 232 36.25 2.81 -3.93
N THR A 233 36.99 2.20 -3.02
CA THR A 233 37.53 2.84 -1.81
C THR A 233 38.32 4.10 -2.14
N VAL A 234 39.23 4.05 -3.13
CA VAL A 234 40.01 5.22 -3.55
C VAL A 234 39.13 6.29 -4.21
N MET A 235 38.12 5.87 -4.97
CA MET A 235 37.17 6.77 -5.60
C MET A 235 36.27 7.47 -4.55
N SER A 236 35.80 6.74 -3.57
CA SER A 236 34.90 7.23 -2.52
C SER A 236 35.57 8.27 -1.59
N GLU A 237 36.87 8.17 -1.35
CA GLU A 237 37.62 9.17 -0.59
C GLU A 237 37.63 10.58 -1.23
N LYS A 238 37.36 10.66 -2.55
CA LYS A 238 37.40 11.91 -3.34
C LYS A 238 36.01 12.48 -3.65
N LEU A 239 34.95 11.77 -3.32
CA LEU A 239 33.58 12.15 -3.58
C LEU A 239 32.86 12.56 -2.29
N SER A 240 31.89 13.46 -2.39
CA SER A 240 30.98 13.72 -1.27
C SER A 240 30.08 12.49 -1.01
N ALA A 241 29.58 12.34 0.22
CA ALA A 241 28.67 11.26 0.58
C ALA A 241 27.42 11.20 -0.34
N GLU A 242 26.88 12.37 -0.70
CA GLU A 242 25.73 12.49 -1.61
C GLU A 242 26.07 11.96 -3.02
N ASN A 243 27.24 12.30 -3.55
CA ASN A 243 27.70 11.84 -4.86
C ASN A 243 27.97 10.34 -4.88
N ILE A 244 28.51 9.77 -3.78
CA ILE A 244 28.71 8.32 -3.65
C ILE A 244 27.36 7.59 -3.69
N VAL A 245 26.42 8.02 -2.86
CA VAL A 245 25.09 7.41 -2.80
C VAL A 245 24.37 7.56 -4.14
N GLY A 246 24.38 8.75 -4.74
CA GLY A 246 23.74 8.99 -6.04
C GLY A 246 24.36 8.15 -7.17
N PHE A 247 25.68 7.98 -7.19
CA PHE A 247 26.39 7.13 -8.15
C PHE A 247 26.00 5.65 -8.00
N LEU A 248 26.02 5.13 -6.75
CA LEU A 248 25.66 3.74 -6.49
C LEU A 248 24.16 3.49 -6.79
N ASP A 249 23.29 4.42 -6.42
CA ASP A 249 21.86 4.33 -6.66
C ASP A 249 21.53 4.27 -8.17
N ASP A 250 22.12 5.17 -8.97
CA ASP A 250 21.90 5.18 -10.42
C ASP A 250 22.42 3.91 -11.09
N MET A 251 23.62 3.45 -10.73
CA MET A 251 24.20 2.23 -11.32
C MET A 251 23.47 0.96 -10.88
N PHE A 252 23.18 0.84 -9.58
CA PHE A 252 22.47 -0.35 -9.06
C PHE A 252 21.03 -0.40 -9.50
N SER A 253 20.37 0.74 -9.71
CA SER A 253 19.02 0.77 -10.30
C SER A 253 18.99 0.16 -11.70
N LYS A 254 20.03 0.41 -12.52
CA LYS A 254 20.15 -0.24 -13.84
C LYS A 254 20.47 -1.74 -13.74
N PHE A 255 21.19 -2.16 -12.70
CA PHE A 255 21.39 -3.59 -12.41
C PHE A 255 20.08 -4.23 -11.96
N ASP A 256 19.27 -3.53 -11.16
CA ASP A 256 17.95 -4.00 -10.71
C ASP A 256 16.99 -4.19 -11.90
N GLU A 257 16.99 -3.31 -12.91
CA GLU A 257 16.21 -3.49 -14.15
C GLU A 257 16.61 -4.79 -14.89
N LEU A 258 17.89 -5.16 -14.86
CA LEU A 258 18.33 -6.42 -15.45
C LEU A 258 17.87 -7.64 -14.66
N THR A 259 17.70 -7.54 -13.32
CA THR A 259 17.23 -8.68 -12.52
C THR A 259 15.84 -9.15 -12.96
N GLU A 260 14.96 -8.22 -13.31
CA GLU A 260 13.63 -8.54 -13.86
C GLU A 260 13.75 -9.21 -15.24
N LYS A 261 14.60 -8.68 -16.13
CA LYS A 261 14.80 -9.21 -17.49
C LYS A 261 15.35 -10.63 -17.52
N TYR A 262 16.26 -10.95 -16.61
CA TYR A 262 16.93 -12.25 -16.53
C TYR A 262 16.29 -13.20 -15.52
N GLU A 263 15.20 -12.79 -14.86
CA GLU A 263 14.51 -13.55 -13.82
C GLU A 263 15.45 -14.05 -12.71
N VAL A 264 16.38 -13.19 -12.28
CA VAL A 264 17.33 -13.47 -11.21
C VAL A 264 16.95 -12.69 -9.95
N GLU A 265 17.35 -13.20 -8.79
CA GLU A 265 17.00 -12.61 -7.51
C GLU A 265 18.16 -11.80 -6.94
N LYS A 266 17.97 -10.50 -6.78
CA LYS A 266 18.88 -9.65 -6.01
C LYS A 266 18.76 -9.99 -4.53
N ILE A 267 19.86 -10.32 -3.89
CA ILE A 267 19.87 -10.64 -2.45
C ILE A 267 20.14 -9.39 -1.63
N LYS A 268 21.26 -8.72 -1.89
CA LYS A 268 21.68 -7.51 -1.18
C LYS A 268 22.84 -6.81 -1.87
N THR A 269 23.10 -5.59 -1.42
CA THR A 269 24.37 -4.91 -1.65
C THR A 269 25.23 -4.96 -0.39
N ILE A 270 26.55 -5.08 -0.52
CA ILE A 270 27.51 -5.06 0.59
C ILE A 270 28.57 -4.01 0.24
N GLY A 271 28.29 -2.76 0.71
CA GLY A 271 29.07 -1.61 0.23
C GLY A 271 28.86 -1.38 -1.27
N ASP A 272 29.92 -1.51 -2.04
CA ASP A 272 29.93 -1.43 -3.50
C ASP A 272 29.81 -2.79 -4.22
N ALA A 273 29.68 -3.88 -3.45
CA ALA A 273 29.44 -5.21 -4.01
C ALA A 273 27.92 -5.47 -4.19
N TYR A 274 27.57 -6.04 -5.34
CA TYR A 274 26.21 -6.41 -5.73
C TYR A 274 26.08 -7.93 -5.78
N MET A 275 25.15 -8.51 -5.01
CA MET A 275 24.95 -9.95 -4.89
C MET A 275 23.61 -10.39 -5.51
N VAL A 276 23.68 -11.33 -6.45
CA VAL A 276 22.54 -11.89 -7.18
C VAL A 276 22.61 -13.41 -7.22
N VAL A 277 21.45 -14.05 -7.26
CA VAL A 277 21.30 -15.50 -7.33
C VAL A 277 20.30 -15.89 -8.41
N SER A 278 20.57 -17.01 -9.06
CA SER A 278 19.65 -17.70 -9.97
C SER A 278 19.43 -19.14 -9.51
N GLY A 279 18.19 -19.65 -9.70
CA GLY A 279 17.79 -21.00 -9.31
C GLY A 279 17.08 -21.12 -7.97
N LEU A 280 16.70 -19.99 -7.29
CA LEU A 280 15.97 -20.03 -6.01
C LEU A 280 14.49 -20.40 -6.17
N THR A 281 13.84 -19.92 -7.22
CA THR A 281 12.38 -19.99 -7.40
C THR A 281 11.94 -20.88 -8.54
N SER A 282 12.87 -21.33 -9.37
CA SER A 282 12.59 -22.21 -10.51
C SER A 282 13.57 -23.39 -10.51
N GLU A 283 13.07 -24.57 -10.87
CA GLU A 283 13.93 -25.72 -11.24
C GLU A 283 14.68 -25.47 -12.57
N ASN A 284 15.07 -24.22 -12.80
CA ASN A 284 15.70 -23.80 -14.04
C ASN A 284 17.15 -24.30 -14.07
N ARG A 285 17.38 -25.36 -14.82
CA ARG A 285 18.71 -25.96 -15.01
C ARG A 285 19.72 -25.03 -15.69
N SER A 286 19.26 -23.88 -16.20
CA SER A 286 20.10 -22.89 -16.89
C SER A 286 20.63 -21.78 -15.96
N HIS A 287 20.48 -21.90 -14.63
CA HIS A 287 20.83 -20.85 -13.66
C HIS A 287 22.26 -20.30 -13.82
N ALA A 288 23.24 -21.15 -14.18
CA ALA A 288 24.65 -20.74 -14.40
C ALA A 288 24.79 -19.88 -15.67
N SER A 289 24.16 -20.31 -16.79
CA SER A 289 24.17 -19.56 -18.05
C SER A 289 23.48 -18.20 -17.91
N ILE A 290 22.38 -18.16 -17.22
CA ILE A 290 21.64 -16.90 -16.95
C ILE A 290 22.54 -15.92 -16.19
N LEU A 291 23.21 -16.37 -15.12
CA LEU A 291 24.09 -15.48 -14.36
C LEU A 291 25.34 -15.08 -15.13
N PHE A 292 25.82 -15.92 -16.00
CA PHE A 292 26.97 -15.57 -16.89
C PHE A 292 26.56 -14.44 -17.85
N GLU A 293 25.42 -14.56 -18.54
CA GLU A 293 24.92 -13.52 -19.44
C GLU A 293 24.57 -12.23 -18.67
N PHE A 294 23.96 -12.35 -17.52
CA PHE A 294 23.70 -11.24 -16.61
C PHE A 294 25.01 -10.52 -16.23
N GLY A 295 26.04 -11.26 -15.85
CA GLY A 295 27.36 -10.71 -15.52
C GLY A 295 28.00 -9.96 -16.69
N GLN A 296 27.86 -10.46 -17.93
CA GLN A 296 28.34 -9.75 -19.12
C GLN A 296 27.64 -8.41 -19.32
N GLU A 297 26.31 -8.34 -19.08
CA GLU A 297 25.57 -7.09 -19.16
C GLU A 297 25.95 -6.11 -18.04
N LEU A 298 26.23 -6.61 -16.81
CA LEU A 298 26.76 -5.77 -15.73
C LEU A 298 28.06 -5.08 -16.14
N LEU A 299 29.02 -5.82 -16.75
CA LEU A 299 30.28 -5.25 -17.25
C LEU A 299 30.04 -4.15 -18.30
N LYS A 300 29.07 -4.35 -19.21
CA LYS A 300 28.73 -3.35 -20.23
C LYS A 300 28.11 -2.10 -19.61
N ILE A 301 27.17 -2.26 -18.66
CA ILE A 301 26.56 -1.12 -17.99
C ILE A 301 27.60 -0.33 -17.20
N ALA A 302 28.43 -0.99 -16.40
CA ALA A 302 29.47 -0.34 -15.61
C ALA A 302 30.46 0.47 -16.47
N SER A 303 30.82 -0.03 -17.64
CA SER A 303 31.75 0.66 -18.58
C SER A 303 31.19 2.00 -19.11
N ASN A 304 29.88 2.26 -19.02
CA ASN A 304 29.28 3.54 -19.39
C ASN A 304 29.47 4.63 -18.32
N TYR A 305 29.85 4.23 -17.11
CA TYR A 305 30.16 5.15 -16.02
C TYR A 305 31.64 5.51 -16.01
N LYS A 306 31.94 6.66 -15.48
CA LYS A 306 33.31 7.15 -15.38
C LYS A 306 33.71 7.44 -13.95
N ASP A 307 34.93 7.11 -13.60
CA ASP A 307 35.52 7.48 -12.32
C ASP A 307 35.88 9.00 -12.26
N HIS A 308 36.42 9.43 -11.12
CA HIS A 308 36.86 10.81 -10.91
C HIS A 308 38.02 11.28 -11.83
N LYS A 309 38.66 10.36 -12.59
CA LYS A 309 39.68 10.65 -13.56
C LYS A 309 39.14 10.65 -14.99
N GLY A 310 37.90 10.30 -15.20
CA GLY A 310 37.27 10.14 -16.51
C GLY A 310 37.45 8.76 -17.13
N GLU A 311 38.06 7.79 -16.41
CA GLU A 311 38.23 6.41 -16.85
C GLU A 311 36.94 5.59 -16.64
N PRO A 312 36.66 4.62 -17.54
CA PRO A 312 35.51 3.74 -17.38
C PRO A 312 35.54 2.96 -16.06
N ILE A 313 34.39 2.85 -15.40
CA ILE A 313 34.27 1.98 -14.23
C ILE A 313 34.37 0.52 -14.66
N THR A 314 35.14 -0.24 -13.91
CA THR A 314 35.36 -1.68 -14.15
C THR A 314 34.86 -2.47 -12.95
N LEU A 315 34.29 -3.66 -13.20
CA LEU A 315 33.85 -4.58 -12.15
C LEU A 315 34.78 -5.81 -12.12
N ARG A 316 34.89 -6.41 -10.94
CA ARG A 316 35.29 -7.81 -10.78
C ARG A 316 34.05 -8.63 -10.56
N ILE A 317 33.89 -9.74 -11.26
CA ILE A 317 32.73 -10.62 -11.12
C ILE A 317 33.18 -12.01 -10.74
N GLY A 318 32.61 -12.58 -9.68
CA GLY A 318 32.77 -13.95 -9.24
C GLY A 318 31.47 -14.73 -9.32
N ILE A 319 31.51 -15.93 -9.98
CA ILE A 319 30.34 -16.80 -10.08
C ILE A 319 30.66 -18.19 -9.57
N ASN A 320 29.78 -18.73 -8.71
CA ASN A 320 29.91 -20.13 -8.26
C ASN A 320 28.56 -20.81 -8.18
N SER A 321 28.53 -22.15 -8.44
CA SER A 321 27.31 -22.96 -8.44
C SER A 321 27.42 -24.10 -7.44
N GLY A 322 26.32 -24.35 -6.71
CA GLY A 322 26.26 -25.44 -5.74
C GLY A 322 25.07 -25.30 -4.78
N PRO A 323 25.05 -26.14 -3.73
CA PRO A 323 23.99 -26.12 -2.74
C PRO A 323 24.10 -24.89 -1.81
N ALA A 324 22.93 -24.40 -1.36
CA ALA A 324 22.84 -23.30 -0.40
C ALA A 324 21.53 -23.37 0.39
N VAL A 325 21.52 -22.68 1.52
CA VAL A 325 20.30 -22.53 2.34
C VAL A 325 19.87 -21.07 2.26
N SER A 326 18.63 -20.81 1.86
CA SER A 326 18.01 -19.48 1.91
C SER A 326 17.04 -19.40 3.09
N GLY A 327 16.85 -18.19 3.62
CA GLY A 327 15.92 -18.04 4.73
C GLY A 327 15.77 -16.61 5.25
N VAL A 328 14.97 -16.47 6.29
CA VAL A 328 14.72 -15.19 6.95
C VAL A 328 15.21 -15.24 8.38
N ILE A 329 16.07 -14.29 8.75
CA ILE A 329 16.54 -14.10 10.13
C ILE A 329 16.05 -12.77 10.68
N GLY A 330 15.92 -12.73 12.02
CA GLY A 330 15.51 -11.55 12.78
C GLY A 330 14.06 -11.61 13.25
N LYS A 331 13.77 -10.91 14.36
CA LYS A 331 12.43 -10.81 14.95
C LYS A 331 11.76 -9.45 14.68
N SER A 332 12.54 -8.38 14.68
CA SER A 332 12.06 -7.00 14.47
C SER A 332 12.49 -6.40 13.14
N LYS A 333 13.66 -6.82 12.64
CA LYS A 333 14.17 -6.48 11.30
C LYS A 333 14.41 -7.78 10.58
N PHE A 334 13.46 -8.18 9.77
CA PHE A 334 13.59 -9.35 8.92
C PHE A 334 14.63 -9.09 7.84
N SER A 335 15.55 -10.04 7.67
CA SER A 335 16.53 -10.04 6.58
C SER A 335 16.45 -11.38 5.87
N PHE A 336 16.10 -11.36 4.59
CA PHE A 336 16.27 -12.49 3.71
C PHE A 336 17.72 -12.58 3.30
N ASP A 337 18.31 -13.76 3.42
CA ASP A 337 19.70 -13.99 3.03
C ASP A 337 19.92 -15.44 2.61
N ILE A 338 21.13 -15.74 2.11
CA ILE A 338 21.54 -17.06 1.65
C ILE A 338 22.87 -17.43 2.29
N TRP A 339 22.97 -18.66 2.73
CA TRP A 339 24.16 -19.19 3.40
C TRP A 339 24.63 -20.48 2.75
N GLY A 340 25.92 -20.70 2.82
CA GLY A 340 26.58 -21.91 2.38
C GLY A 340 27.96 -21.66 1.83
N ASP A 341 28.68 -22.75 1.62
CA ASP A 341 30.01 -22.70 1.03
C ASP A 341 30.02 -22.13 -0.41
N THR A 342 28.91 -22.35 -1.13
CA THR A 342 28.71 -21.83 -2.49
C THR A 342 28.82 -20.30 -2.53
N ILE A 343 28.24 -19.61 -1.56
CA ILE A 343 28.28 -18.14 -1.44
C ILE A 343 29.68 -17.66 -1.12
N ASN A 344 30.34 -18.28 -0.14
CA ASN A 344 31.68 -17.92 0.26
C ASN A 344 32.70 -18.12 -0.89
N THR A 345 32.48 -19.16 -1.68
CA THR A 345 33.32 -19.43 -2.84
C THR A 345 33.14 -18.39 -3.94
N ALA A 346 31.89 -17.99 -4.26
CA ALA A 346 31.62 -16.94 -5.23
C ALA A 346 32.23 -15.59 -4.82
N ALA A 347 32.14 -15.19 -3.56
CA ALA A 347 32.77 -13.98 -3.04
C ALA A 347 34.30 -14.01 -3.18
N ARG A 348 34.94 -15.17 -2.96
CA ARG A 348 36.38 -15.30 -3.13
C ARG A 348 36.76 -15.27 -4.60
N LEU A 349 35.99 -15.89 -5.50
CA LEU A 349 36.26 -15.81 -6.94
C LEU A 349 36.19 -14.36 -7.42
N GLU A 350 35.25 -13.55 -6.90
CA GLU A 350 35.21 -12.11 -7.15
C GLU A 350 36.53 -11.45 -6.67
N SER A 351 36.90 -11.63 -5.40
CA SER A 351 38.08 -10.98 -4.81
C SER A 351 39.39 -11.34 -5.50
N TYR A 352 39.52 -12.58 -6.03
CA TYR A 352 40.67 -13.04 -6.87
C TYR A 352 40.46 -12.71 -8.34
N GLY A 353 39.37 -12.03 -8.71
CA GLY A 353 39.00 -11.69 -10.07
C GLY A 353 39.94 -10.66 -10.71
N ILE A 354 39.85 -10.54 -12.02
CA ILE A 354 40.55 -9.53 -12.82
C ILE A 354 39.54 -8.49 -13.25
N PRO A 355 39.86 -7.18 -13.22
CA PRO A 355 38.98 -6.14 -13.71
C PRO A 355 38.45 -6.44 -15.11
N SER A 356 37.15 -6.16 -15.31
CA SER A 356 36.40 -6.39 -16.55
C SER A 356 36.33 -7.86 -17.01
N LYS A 357 36.50 -8.80 -16.10
CA LYS A 357 36.43 -10.24 -16.38
C LYS A 357 35.52 -10.96 -15.40
N ILE A 358 34.94 -12.08 -15.86
CA ILE A 358 34.15 -12.99 -15.06
C ILE A 358 35.02 -14.17 -14.62
N HIS A 359 35.12 -14.36 -13.31
CA HIS A 359 35.87 -15.43 -12.69
C HIS A 359 34.91 -16.46 -12.09
N MET A 360 34.97 -17.71 -12.47
CA MET A 360 34.04 -18.74 -12.03
C MET A 360 34.73 -20.06 -11.69
N SER A 361 34.06 -20.90 -10.90
CA SER A 361 34.51 -22.26 -10.65
C SER A 361 34.40 -23.12 -11.91
N GLU A 362 35.25 -24.14 -12.04
CA GLU A 362 35.19 -25.09 -13.16
C GLU A 362 33.82 -25.76 -13.24
N LYS A 363 33.22 -26.13 -12.11
CA LYS A 363 31.82 -26.64 -12.04
C LYS A 363 30.80 -25.66 -12.67
N THR A 364 30.89 -24.38 -12.36
CA THR A 364 29.97 -23.36 -12.94
C THR A 364 30.19 -23.27 -14.46
N PHE A 365 31.44 -23.30 -14.91
CA PHE A 365 31.74 -23.25 -16.34
C PHE A 365 31.19 -24.47 -17.10
N GLU A 366 31.29 -25.66 -16.55
CA GLU A 366 30.70 -26.88 -17.13
C GLU A 366 29.17 -26.78 -17.25
N LEU A 367 28.49 -26.15 -16.28
CA LEU A 367 27.01 -25.94 -16.30
C LEU A 367 26.57 -24.95 -17.39
N ILE A 368 27.43 -24.03 -17.81
CA ILE A 368 27.13 -23.06 -18.89
C ILE A 368 27.01 -23.78 -20.24
N ASN A 369 27.73 -24.88 -20.43
CA ASN A 369 27.68 -25.73 -21.63
C ASN A 369 27.82 -24.94 -22.96
N GLN A 370 28.71 -23.94 -22.98
CA GLN A 370 29.00 -23.11 -24.13
C GLN A 370 30.49 -23.23 -24.50
N ASN A 371 30.79 -23.22 -25.79
CA ASN A 371 32.19 -23.21 -26.23
C ASN A 371 32.71 -21.77 -26.23
N ILE A 372 33.17 -21.31 -25.06
CA ILE A 372 33.68 -19.95 -24.85
C ILE A 372 35.20 -20.02 -24.66
N GLU A 373 35.89 -19.09 -25.29
CA GLU A 373 37.35 -18.93 -25.06
C GLU A 373 37.60 -18.52 -23.61
N HIS A 374 38.44 -19.26 -22.90
CA HIS A 374 38.65 -19.08 -21.47
C HIS A 374 40.09 -19.36 -21.06
N GLN A 375 40.51 -18.82 -19.93
CA GLN A 375 41.78 -19.12 -19.28
C GLN A 375 41.55 -19.97 -18.03
N LYS A 376 42.22 -21.07 -17.87
CA LYS A 376 42.26 -21.81 -16.59
C LYS A 376 43.25 -21.14 -15.64
N LYS A 377 42.83 -20.97 -14.41
CA LYS A 377 43.63 -20.38 -13.33
C LYS A 377 43.47 -21.23 -12.08
N THR A 378 44.59 -21.44 -11.37
CA THR A 378 44.56 -22.09 -10.06
C THR A 378 44.70 -21.04 -8.99
N ILE A 379 43.76 -21.01 -8.05
CA ILE A 379 43.79 -20.11 -6.90
C ILE A 379 43.74 -20.90 -5.60
N GLU A 380 44.38 -20.38 -4.57
CA GLU A 380 44.30 -20.96 -3.24
C GLU A 380 43.10 -20.37 -2.49
N ILE A 381 42.11 -21.22 -2.18
CA ILE A 381 40.94 -20.83 -1.42
C ILE A 381 41.09 -21.34 0.01
N LYS A 382 41.09 -20.42 0.98
CA LYS A 382 41.18 -20.75 2.42
C LYS A 382 40.11 -21.79 2.82
N GLY A 383 40.56 -22.95 3.31
CA GLY A 383 39.73 -24.08 3.69
C GLY A 383 39.41 -25.08 2.57
N LYS A 384 39.86 -24.83 1.32
CA LYS A 384 39.69 -25.73 0.16
C LYS A 384 41.01 -26.08 -0.50
N GLY A 385 42.09 -25.34 -0.20
CA GLY A 385 43.38 -25.52 -0.88
C GLY A 385 43.35 -24.95 -2.32
N LEU A 386 44.10 -25.59 -3.19
CA LEU A 386 44.22 -25.20 -4.60
C LEU A 386 42.96 -25.63 -5.38
N VAL A 387 42.29 -24.68 -5.99
CA VAL A 387 41.05 -24.89 -6.76
C VAL A 387 41.27 -24.42 -8.20
N GLN A 388 40.88 -25.26 -9.14
CA GLN A 388 40.84 -24.92 -10.57
C GLN A 388 39.66 -24.00 -10.85
N THR A 389 39.92 -22.92 -11.56
CA THR A 389 38.91 -21.88 -11.89
C THR A 389 39.05 -21.45 -13.32
N VAL A 390 38.04 -20.78 -13.84
CA VAL A 390 37.96 -20.31 -15.22
C VAL A 390 37.76 -18.80 -15.22
N LEU A 391 38.51 -18.12 -16.09
CA LEU A 391 38.45 -16.68 -16.30
C LEU A 391 38.06 -16.40 -17.75
N ILE A 392 37.01 -15.59 -17.93
CA ILE A 392 36.47 -15.19 -19.24
C ILE A 392 36.54 -13.68 -19.37
#